data_9e251d66993db41120fc8d59f1efbd9c
#
_entry.id   9e251d66993db41120fc8d59f1efbd9c
#
_cell.length_a   1.000
_cell.length_b   1.000
_cell.length_c   1.000
_cell.angle_alpha   90.00
_cell.angle_beta   90.00
_cell.angle_gamma   90.00
#
_symmetry.space_group_name_H-M   'P 1'
#
loop_
_entity.id
_entity.type
_entity.pdbx_description
1 polymer ?
#
loop_
_entity_poly.entity_id
_entity_poly.type
_entity_poly.pdbx_seq_one_letter_code
_entity_poly.pdbx_strand_id
1 'polypeptide(L)'
;VLRKVGGADAATWISRAEKAARSDDERLSVRTSHPVWVIRALRRALDDEGRAGELLDLLAADNDPPRVTMAALPGLATVPEASEPTSFSPYGFRAPAGDPGRLVAASHGALRVQDEGSQLAALALSEVDPVRPGERWLDLCAGPGGKTALLAARVLQAREAGTPVDLEANEVSSTRAGLVRRSLEPIPFEVVVSEEDGRHRAGAEAYDRILVDAPCTGLGALRRRPESRWRKSPQDVAPLADLQRELLSAAVAGLRRGGVVAYVTCSPHLIETRDVVAAVLDQHRDDLDELDARDVLRRVSRSTLDLASPTGDGGRAQLWPHRHGTDAMSITLLRRRG
;
A
#
# COMPACT_ATOMS: atom_id res chain seq x y z
N VAL A 1 -40.12 -5.90 -1.05
CA VAL A 1 -39.07 -5.21 -0.28
C VAL A 1 -38.98 -3.76 -0.68
N LEU A 2 -38.76 -3.42 -1.97
CA LEU A 2 -38.56 -2.03 -2.46
C LEU A 2 -39.74 -1.10 -2.13
N ARG A 3 -41.01 -1.57 -2.20
CA ARG A 3 -42.19 -0.76 -1.81
C ARG A 3 -42.19 -0.37 -0.32
N LYS A 4 -41.63 -1.20 0.57
CA LYS A 4 -41.50 -0.88 2.00
C LYS A 4 -40.39 0.14 2.27
N VAL A 5 -39.29 0.08 1.51
CA VAL A 5 -38.18 1.01 1.64
C VAL A 5 -38.51 2.39 1.10
N GLY A 6 -39.27 2.47 0.00
CA GLY A 6 -39.70 3.74 -0.59
C GLY A 6 -40.73 4.54 0.23
N GLY A 7 -41.24 4.00 1.36
CA GLY A 7 -42.18 4.67 2.24
C GLY A 7 -41.64 5.67 3.26
N ALA A 8 -40.30 5.84 3.29
CA ALA A 8 -39.64 6.80 4.17
C ALA A 8 -38.29 7.25 3.53
N ASP A 9 -37.81 8.43 3.92
CA ASP A 9 -36.48 8.91 3.50
C ASP A 9 -35.34 8.18 4.21
N ALA A 10 -34.12 8.38 3.72
CA ALA A 10 -32.93 7.75 4.25
C ALA A 10 -32.70 8.07 5.74
N ALA A 11 -32.94 9.32 6.14
CA ALA A 11 -32.77 9.76 7.53
C ALA A 11 -33.70 9.01 8.49
N THR A 12 -34.97 8.82 8.07
CA THR A 12 -35.96 8.03 8.82
C THR A 12 -35.55 6.58 8.97
N TRP A 13 -35.01 5.95 7.90
CA TRP A 13 -34.52 4.57 7.97
C TRP A 13 -33.29 4.43 8.87
N ILE A 14 -32.34 5.34 8.75
CA ILE A 14 -31.15 5.39 9.62
C ILE A 14 -31.58 5.52 11.09
N SER A 15 -32.46 6.48 11.39
CA SER A 15 -32.96 6.68 12.77
C SER A 15 -33.65 5.43 13.34
N ARG A 16 -34.44 4.73 12.53
CA ARG A 16 -35.09 3.46 12.96
C ARG A 16 -34.05 2.37 13.23
N ALA A 17 -33.06 2.21 12.37
CA ALA A 17 -32.00 1.21 12.51
C ALA A 17 -31.10 1.55 13.72
N GLU A 18 -30.76 2.81 13.95
CA GLU A 18 -30.02 3.26 15.12
C GLU A 18 -30.75 2.98 16.44
N LYS A 19 -32.08 3.17 16.47
CA LYS A 19 -32.92 2.84 17.64
C LYS A 19 -32.94 1.34 17.95
N ALA A 20 -32.76 0.49 16.95
CA ALA A 20 -32.69 -0.96 17.11
C ALA A 20 -31.30 -1.47 17.51
N ALA A 21 -30.27 -0.61 17.39
CA ALA A 21 -28.89 -0.96 17.71
C ALA A 21 -28.69 -1.15 19.23
N ARG A 22 -27.95 -2.20 19.60
CA ARG A 22 -27.73 -2.63 20.99
C ARG A 22 -26.42 -2.06 21.59
N SER A 23 -25.56 -1.48 20.76
CA SER A 23 -24.29 -0.90 21.17
C SER A 23 -23.95 0.36 20.37
N ASP A 24 -22.98 1.14 20.85
CA ASP A 24 -22.47 2.30 20.13
C ASP A 24 -21.80 1.90 18.82
N ASP A 25 -21.08 0.76 18.78
CA ASP A 25 -20.50 0.23 17.55
C ASP A 25 -21.57 -0.14 16.52
N GLU A 26 -22.71 -0.70 16.95
CA GLU A 26 -23.83 -0.99 16.03
C GLU A 26 -24.49 0.28 15.52
N ARG A 27 -24.68 1.30 16.36
CA ARG A 27 -25.16 2.62 15.93
C ARG A 27 -24.22 3.25 14.91
N LEU A 28 -22.93 3.20 15.19
CA LEU A 28 -21.91 3.73 14.29
C LEU A 28 -21.88 2.95 12.97
N SER A 29 -22.00 1.62 13.02
CA SER A 29 -22.11 0.74 11.85
C SER A 29 -23.25 1.15 10.91
N VAL A 30 -24.43 1.41 11.47
CA VAL A 30 -25.59 1.88 10.70
C VAL A 30 -25.31 3.25 10.07
N ARG A 31 -24.83 4.20 10.87
CA ARG A 31 -24.59 5.58 10.45
C ARG A 31 -23.55 5.72 9.36
N THR A 32 -22.47 4.95 9.44
CA THR A 32 -21.30 5.08 8.57
C THR A 32 -21.22 3.98 7.50
N SER A 33 -22.15 3.01 7.51
CA SER A 33 -22.14 1.86 6.60
C SER A 33 -20.88 1.01 6.68
N HIS A 34 -20.28 0.86 7.87
CA HIS A 34 -19.16 -0.03 8.12
C HIS A 34 -19.56 -1.20 9.02
N PRO A 35 -19.17 -2.45 8.71
CA PRO A 35 -19.36 -3.57 9.64
C PRO A 35 -18.70 -3.30 10.98
N VAL A 36 -19.32 -3.76 12.06
CA VAL A 36 -18.82 -3.55 13.44
C VAL A 36 -17.37 -4.03 13.61
N TRP A 37 -17.00 -5.14 12.98
CA TRP A 37 -15.62 -5.66 13.06
C TRP A 37 -14.61 -4.73 12.39
N VAL A 38 -14.98 -4.08 11.29
CA VAL A 38 -14.14 -3.08 10.61
C VAL A 38 -13.94 -1.87 11.51
N ILE A 39 -15.02 -1.34 12.11
CA ILE A 39 -14.96 -0.21 13.05
C ILE A 39 -13.99 -0.52 14.20
N ARG A 40 -14.08 -1.74 14.76
CA ARG A 40 -13.19 -2.17 15.85
C ARG A 40 -11.75 -2.30 15.41
N ALA A 41 -11.51 -2.81 14.20
CA ALA A 41 -10.15 -2.91 13.65
C ALA A 41 -9.52 -1.52 13.42
N LEU A 42 -10.26 -0.59 12.80
CA LEU A 42 -9.81 0.78 12.56
C LEU A 42 -9.58 1.54 13.87
N ARG A 43 -10.48 1.41 14.86
CA ARG A 43 -10.29 2.00 16.19
C ARG A 43 -9.01 1.52 16.84
N ARG A 44 -8.73 0.21 16.86
CA ARG A 44 -7.51 -0.34 17.44
C ARG A 44 -6.24 0.17 16.73
N ALA A 45 -6.31 0.31 15.40
CA ALA A 45 -5.18 0.82 14.63
C ALA A 45 -4.91 2.31 14.92
N LEU A 46 -5.97 3.12 15.10
CA LEU A 46 -5.84 4.51 15.54
C LEU A 46 -5.36 4.62 17.00
N ASP A 47 -5.85 3.74 17.88
CA ASP A 47 -5.40 3.68 19.28
C ASP A 47 -3.90 3.38 19.39
N ASP A 48 -3.38 2.48 18.56
CA ASP A 48 -1.96 2.14 18.47
C ASP A 48 -1.07 3.36 18.16
N GLU A 49 -1.63 4.37 17.49
CA GLU A 49 -0.96 5.64 17.18
C GLU A 49 -1.35 6.79 18.13
N GLY A 50 -2.10 6.52 19.19
CA GLY A 50 -2.61 7.56 20.09
C GLY A 50 -3.67 8.47 19.45
N ARG A 51 -4.35 8.02 18.38
CA ARG A 51 -5.29 8.79 17.55
C ARG A 51 -6.75 8.29 17.63
N ALA A 52 -7.13 7.65 18.71
CA ALA A 52 -8.48 7.09 18.94
C ALA A 52 -9.63 8.06 18.63
N GLY A 53 -9.43 9.35 18.92
CA GLY A 53 -10.43 10.41 18.68
C GLY A 53 -10.74 10.67 17.20
N GLU A 54 -9.93 10.17 16.27
CA GLU A 54 -10.06 10.43 14.83
C GLU A 54 -10.92 9.40 14.07
N LEU A 55 -11.52 8.44 14.79
CA LEU A 55 -12.29 7.36 14.16
C LEU A 55 -13.43 7.88 13.29
N LEU A 56 -14.17 8.90 13.72
CA LEU A 56 -15.29 9.44 12.96
C LEU A 56 -14.82 10.09 11.65
N ASP A 57 -13.72 10.82 11.69
CA ASP A 57 -13.14 11.46 10.51
C ASP A 57 -12.64 10.41 9.51
N LEU A 58 -12.02 9.32 10.00
CA LEU A 58 -11.62 8.19 9.16
C LEU A 58 -12.82 7.53 8.48
N LEU A 59 -13.88 7.20 9.23
CA LEU A 59 -15.07 6.57 8.68
C LEU A 59 -15.82 7.48 7.68
N ALA A 60 -15.77 8.80 7.89
CA ALA A 60 -16.29 9.77 6.94
C ALA A 60 -15.44 9.80 5.66
N ALA A 61 -14.12 9.84 5.77
CA ALA A 61 -13.20 9.80 4.63
C ALA A 61 -13.32 8.51 3.81
N ASP A 62 -13.61 7.36 4.43
CA ASP A 62 -13.86 6.10 3.74
C ASP A 62 -15.16 6.10 2.91
N ASN A 63 -16.06 7.04 3.18
CA ASN A 63 -17.30 7.22 2.43
C ASN A 63 -17.24 8.38 1.42
N ASP A 64 -16.13 9.11 1.36
CA ASP A 64 -15.91 10.18 0.40
C ASP A 64 -15.10 9.65 -0.80
N PRO A 65 -15.72 9.51 -2.00
CA PRO A 65 -15.03 9.01 -3.18
C PRO A 65 -13.85 9.92 -3.55
N PRO A 66 -12.61 9.39 -3.61
CA PRO A 66 -11.46 10.21 -3.91
C PRO A 66 -11.44 10.63 -5.39
N ARG A 67 -10.88 11.81 -5.67
CA ARG A 67 -10.45 12.15 -7.02
C ARG A 67 -9.38 11.15 -7.49
N VAL A 68 -9.43 10.77 -8.77
CA VAL A 68 -8.48 9.82 -9.33
C VAL A 68 -7.06 10.39 -9.21
N THR A 69 -6.19 9.64 -8.56
CA THR A 69 -4.77 9.95 -8.44
C THR A 69 -3.98 9.20 -9.49
N MET A 70 -3.04 9.88 -10.11
CA MET A 70 -2.15 9.35 -11.12
C MET A 70 -0.69 9.52 -10.72
N ALA A 71 0.19 8.74 -11.32
CA ALA A 71 1.64 8.87 -11.24
C ALA A 71 2.23 9.11 -12.63
N ALA A 72 3.22 10.00 -12.74
CA ALA A 72 4.11 10.11 -13.87
C ALA A 72 5.37 9.29 -13.57
N LEU A 73 5.68 8.30 -14.40
CA LEU A 73 6.87 7.47 -14.20
C LEU A 73 8.13 8.31 -14.44
N PRO A 74 9.04 8.43 -13.45
CA PRO A 74 10.25 9.25 -13.60
C PRO A 74 11.15 8.76 -14.73
N GLY A 75 11.73 9.69 -15.48
CA GLY A 75 12.52 9.40 -16.68
C GLY A 75 11.70 9.12 -17.95
N LEU A 76 10.38 8.83 -17.81
CA LEU A 76 9.51 8.47 -18.95
C LEU A 76 8.39 9.49 -19.19
N ALA A 77 7.91 10.16 -18.15
CA ALA A 77 6.90 11.19 -18.24
C ALA A 77 7.08 12.26 -17.16
N THR A 78 6.56 13.45 -17.43
CA THR A 78 6.44 14.55 -16.45
C THR A 78 4.99 14.72 -16.04
N VAL A 79 4.76 15.22 -14.83
CA VAL A 79 3.43 15.64 -14.40
C VAL A 79 2.93 16.73 -15.35
N PRO A 80 1.73 16.58 -15.97
CA PRO A 80 1.23 17.59 -16.90
C PRO A 80 1.05 18.95 -16.20
N GLU A 81 1.50 20.04 -16.82
CA GLU A 81 1.50 21.39 -16.22
C GLU A 81 0.11 21.85 -15.75
N ALA A 82 -0.95 21.46 -16.46
CA ALA A 82 -2.33 21.80 -16.11
C ALA A 82 -2.92 20.90 -14.99
N SER A 83 -2.16 19.93 -14.48
CA SER A 83 -2.61 19.02 -13.45
C SER A 83 -2.23 19.53 -12.06
N GLU A 84 -3.10 19.29 -11.09
CA GLU A 84 -2.85 19.55 -9.68
C GLU A 84 -1.93 18.47 -9.12
N PRO A 85 -0.72 18.78 -8.65
CA PRO A 85 0.14 17.79 -7.98
C PRO A 85 -0.52 17.26 -6.72
N THR A 86 -0.22 16.00 -6.37
CA THR A 86 -0.60 15.47 -5.05
C THR A 86 0.30 16.04 -3.95
N SER A 87 -0.11 15.88 -2.70
CA SER A 87 0.54 16.57 -1.57
C SER A 87 1.94 16.04 -1.28
N PHE A 88 2.19 14.76 -1.48
CA PHE A 88 3.39 14.10 -0.93
C PHE A 88 4.28 13.47 -2.00
N SER A 89 3.74 12.69 -2.92
CA SER A 89 4.55 12.04 -3.94
C SER A 89 5.11 13.04 -4.95
N PRO A 90 6.43 13.03 -5.24
CA PRO A 90 7.02 13.89 -6.27
C PRO A 90 6.51 13.58 -7.69
N TYR A 91 5.90 12.43 -7.89
CA TYR A 91 5.40 11.95 -9.19
C TYR A 91 3.88 11.94 -9.26
N GLY A 92 3.20 12.24 -8.16
CA GLY A 92 1.76 12.17 -8.03
C GLY A 92 1.04 13.41 -8.53
N PHE A 93 -0.11 13.22 -9.19
CA PHE A 93 -1.01 14.30 -9.57
C PHE A 93 -2.47 13.84 -9.59
N ARG A 94 -3.41 14.79 -9.52
CA ARG A 94 -4.84 14.54 -9.66
C ARG A 94 -5.19 14.48 -11.14
N ALA A 95 -5.91 13.45 -11.55
CA ALA A 95 -6.40 13.37 -12.92
C ALA A 95 -7.26 14.59 -13.24
N PRO A 96 -7.07 15.23 -14.41
CA PRO A 96 -7.98 16.26 -14.87
C PRO A 96 -9.37 15.68 -15.12
N ALA A 97 -10.36 16.56 -15.36
CA ALA A 97 -11.71 16.10 -15.70
C ALA A 97 -11.70 15.23 -16.97
N GLY A 98 -12.49 14.17 -16.97
CA GLY A 98 -12.60 13.23 -18.08
C GLY A 98 -12.12 11.83 -17.72
N ASP A 99 -11.86 11.02 -18.75
CA ASP A 99 -11.40 9.64 -18.60
C ASP A 99 -9.87 9.59 -18.43
N PRO A 100 -9.34 9.22 -17.25
CA PRO A 100 -7.91 9.07 -17.04
C PRO A 100 -7.27 7.99 -17.94
N GLY A 101 -8.03 7.04 -18.46
CA GLY A 101 -7.56 6.04 -19.41
C GLY A 101 -7.01 6.64 -20.69
N ARG A 102 -7.51 7.81 -21.11
CA ARG A 102 -6.97 8.54 -22.29
C ARG A 102 -5.55 9.03 -22.05
N LEU A 103 -5.25 9.52 -20.84
CA LEU A 103 -3.88 9.95 -20.50
C LEU A 103 -2.93 8.76 -20.43
N VAL A 104 -3.40 7.64 -19.86
CA VAL A 104 -2.62 6.39 -19.84
C VAL A 104 -2.30 5.94 -21.26
N ALA A 105 -3.29 5.89 -22.16
CA ALA A 105 -3.11 5.48 -23.55
C ALA A 105 -2.19 6.45 -24.32
N ALA A 106 -2.40 7.77 -24.20
CA ALA A 106 -1.61 8.78 -24.88
C ALA A 106 -0.13 8.79 -24.46
N SER A 107 0.16 8.39 -23.24
CA SER A 107 1.53 8.28 -22.69
C SER A 107 2.11 6.86 -22.81
N HIS A 108 1.44 5.94 -23.49
CA HIS A 108 1.82 4.53 -23.57
C HIS A 108 2.06 3.90 -22.20
N GLY A 109 1.30 4.32 -21.16
CA GLY A 109 1.40 3.83 -19.79
C GLY A 109 2.44 4.52 -18.90
N ALA A 110 3.19 5.50 -19.41
CA ALA A 110 4.12 6.29 -18.61
C ALA A 110 3.41 7.23 -17.61
N LEU A 111 2.19 7.69 -17.92
CA LEU A 111 1.23 8.22 -16.96
C LEU A 111 0.26 7.10 -16.57
N ARG A 112 -0.01 6.91 -15.29
CA ARG A 112 -0.81 5.78 -14.82
C ARG A 112 -1.67 6.12 -13.61
N VAL A 113 -2.80 5.44 -13.48
CA VAL A 113 -3.63 5.54 -12.27
C VAL A 113 -2.95 4.76 -11.14
N GLN A 114 -2.61 5.47 -10.07
CA GLN A 114 -2.01 4.88 -8.86
C GLN A 114 -2.27 5.76 -7.65
N ASP A 115 -2.77 5.17 -6.56
CA ASP A 115 -2.94 5.90 -5.30
C ASP A 115 -1.60 6.44 -4.78
N GLU A 116 -1.61 7.62 -4.19
CA GLU A 116 -0.40 8.30 -3.71
C GLU A 116 0.31 7.51 -2.61
N GLY A 117 -0.43 6.86 -1.70
CA GLY A 117 0.17 6.00 -0.67
C GLY A 117 0.89 4.79 -1.28
N SER A 118 0.36 4.25 -2.39
CA SER A 118 1.02 3.17 -3.15
C SER A 118 2.30 3.66 -3.84
N GLN A 119 2.35 4.93 -4.29
CA GLN A 119 3.57 5.54 -4.82
C GLN A 119 4.62 5.70 -3.72
N LEU A 120 4.22 6.25 -2.56
CA LEU A 120 5.09 6.43 -1.41
C LEU A 120 5.67 5.11 -0.89
N ALA A 121 4.90 4.02 -0.92
CA ALA A 121 5.38 2.69 -0.54
C ALA A 121 6.51 2.18 -1.45
N ALA A 122 6.42 2.38 -2.76
CA ALA A 122 7.49 2.03 -3.69
C ALA A 122 8.72 2.94 -3.50
N LEU A 123 8.50 4.24 -3.25
CA LEU A 123 9.57 5.19 -2.97
C LEU A 123 10.27 4.90 -1.64
N ALA A 124 9.56 4.43 -0.62
CA ALA A 124 10.18 4.03 0.65
C ALA A 124 11.27 2.97 0.47
N LEU A 125 11.07 2.00 -0.43
CA LEU A 125 12.09 1.02 -0.75
C LEU A 125 13.20 1.59 -1.65
N SER A 126 12.83 2.31 -2.72
CA SER A 126 13.83 2.79 -3.69
C SER A 126 14.74 3.89 -3.12
N GLU A 127 14.29 4.62 -2.10
CA GLU A 127 14.99 5.76 -1.49
C GLU A 127 15.51 5.48 -0.06
N VAL A 128 15.45 4.23 0.40
CA VAL A 128 15.93 3.87 1.75
C VAL A 128 17.41 4.18 1.92
N ASP A 129 18.20 3.87 0.90
CA ASP A 129 19.64 4.15 0.79
C ASP A 129 19.99 4.59 -0.64
N PRO A 130 21.15 5.25 -0.85
CA PRO A 130 21.70 5.45 -2.19
C PRO A 130 21.83 4.12 -2.94
N VAL A 131 21.43 4.13 -4.21
CA VAL A 131 21.48 2.94 -5.07
C VAL A 131 22.95 2.64 -5.41
N ARG A 132 23.34 1.37 -5.33
CA ARG A 132 24.71 0.90 -5.63
C ARG A 132 24.74 0.12 -6.93
N PRO A 133 25.85 0.19 -7.69
CA PRO A 133 26.02 -0.64 -8.89
C PRO A 133 25.91 -2.14 -8.59
N GLY A 134 25.15 -2.86 -9.43
CA GLY A 134 24.98 -4.30 -9.31
C GLY A 134 23.92 -4.73 -8.29
N GLU A 135 23.14 -3.79 -7.72
CA GLU A 135 22.00 -4.17 -6.89
C GLU A 135 20.98 -4.98 -7.68
N ARG A 136 20.38 -5.96 -7.03
CA ARG A 136 19.26 -6.75 -7.54
C ARG A 136 18.01 -6.48 -6.69
N TRP A 137 16.96 -6.07 -7.34
CA TRP A 137 15.69 -5.77 -6.69
C TRP A 137 14.61 -6.79 -7.08
N LEU A 138 13.68 -7.06 -6.17
CA LEU A 138 12.55 -7.94 -6.41
C LEU A 138 11.25 -7.28 -5.91
N ASP A 139 10.21 -7.30 -6.75
CA ASP A 139 8.83 -7.08 -6.31
C ASP A 139 8.15 -8.46 -6.18
N LEU A 140 8.00 -8.95 -4.95
CA LEU A 140 7.60 -10.33 -4.67
C LEU A 140 6.11 -10.61 -4.89
N CYS A 141 5.26 -9.58 -4.78
CA CYS A 141 3.80 -9.66 -4.95
C CYS A 141 3.31 -8.55 -5.88
N ALA A 142 3.81 -8.55 -7.11
CA ALA A 142 3.83 -7.40 -8.02
C ALA A 142 2.45 -6.95 -8.54
N GLY A 143 1.45 -7.82 -8.56
CA GLY A 143 0.16 -7.55 -9.22
C GLY A 143 -0.64 -6.41 -8.58
N PRO A 144 -1.20 -5.50 -9.38
CA PRO A 144 -1.28 -5.48 -10.86
C PRO A 144 -0.14 -4.72 -11.57
N GLY A 145 1.00 -4.40 -10.92
CA GLY A 145 2.17 -3.81 -11.56
C GLY A 145 2.41 -2.32 -11.28
N GLY A 146 1.56 -1.67 -10.47
CA GLY A 146 1.69 -0.23 -10.21
C GLY A 146 2.99 0.14 -9.48
N LYS A 147 3.32 -0.57 -8.40
CA LYS A 147 4.56 -0.37 -7.65
C LYS A 147 5.78 -0.84 -8.45
N THR A 148 5.66 -2.00 -9.11
CA THR A 148 6.70 -2.55 -10.00
C THR A 148 7.14 -1.54 -11.05
N ALA A 149 6.18 -0.90 -11.74
CA ALA A 149 6.51 0.08 -12.78
C ALA A 149 7.18 1.33 -12.23
N LEU A 150 6.82 1.79 -11.03
CA LEU A 150 7.50 2.90 -10.39
C LEU A 150 8.93 2.49 -9.96
N LEU A 151 9.13 1.29 -9.41
CA LEU A 151 10.46 0.76 -9.12
C LEU A 151 11.30 0.63 -10.41
N ALA A 152 10.72 0.13 -11.51
CA ALA A 152 11.39 0.04 -12.80
C ALA A 152 11.82 1.42 -13.34
N ALA A 153 10.97 2.43 -13.19
CA ALA A 153 11.32 3.79 -13.57
C ALA A 153 12.45 4.39 -12.70
N ARG A 154 12.51 4.02 -11.41
CA ARG A 154 13.63 4.38 -10.53
C ARG A 154 14.93 3.66 -10.92
N VAL A 155 14.83 2.38 -11.29
CA VAL A 155 15.95 1.61 -11.85
C VAL A 155 16.43 2.24 -13.17
N LEU A 156 15.52 2.68 -14.04
CA LEU A 156 15.87 3.40 -15.27
C LEU A 156 16.73 4.64 -14.97
N GLN A 157 16.28 5.49 -14.04
CA GLN A 157 17.05 6.69 -13.65
C GLN A 157 18.44 6.33 -13.08
N ALA A 158 18.54 5.26 -12.29
CA ALA A 158 19.83 4.80 -11.77
C ALA A 158 20.77 4.35 -12.91
N ARG A 159 20.24 3.58 -13.88
CA ARG A 159 21.00 3.14 -15.06
C ARG A 159 21.45 4.31 -15.94
N GLU A 160 20.58 5.30 -16.16
CA GLU A 160 20.93 6.52 -16.91
C GLU A 160 22.00 7.35 -16.20
N ALA A 161 22.05 7.30 -14.87
CA ALA A 161 23.10 7.90 -14.05
C ALA A 161 24.40 7.03 -13.97
N GLY A 162 24.47 5.93 -14.73
CA GLY A 162 25.64 5.05 -14.76
C GLY A 162 25.70 4.00 -13.65
N THR A 163 24.58 3.79 -12.94
CA THR A 163 24.46 2.80 -11.86
C THR A 163 23.63 1.61 -12.31
N PRO A 164 24.22 0.48 -12.78
CA PRO A 164 23.47 -0.69 -13.22
C PRO A 164 22.75 -1.35 -12.05
N VAL A 165 21.45 -1.62 -12.23
CA VAL A 165 20.57 -2.29 -11.27
C VAL A 165 19.67 -3.25 -12.04
N ASP A 166 19.38 -4.41 -11.48
CA ASP A 166 18.42 -5.37 -12.03
C ASP A 166 17.13 -5.38 -11.20
N LEU A 167 16.00 -5.49 -11.89
CA LEU A 167 14.68 -5.63 -11.27
C LEU A 167 13.98 -6.88 -11.80
N GLU A 168 13.46 -7.65 -10.88
CA GLU A 168 12.58 -8.79 -11.15
C GLU A 168 11.24 -8.57 -10.47
N ALA A 169 10.18 -9.18 -10.99
CA ALA A 169 8.85 -9.14 -10.42
C ALA A 169 8.27 -10.55 -10.33
N ASN A 170 7.44 -10.81 -9.34
CA ASN A 170 6.73 -12.07 -9.20
C ASN A 170 5.26 -11.84 -8.88
N GLU A 171 4.38 -12.60 -9.51
CA GLU A 171 2.94 -12.60 -9.23
C GLU A 171 2.37 -13.99 -9.50
N VAL A 172 1.90 -14.66 -8.44
CA VAL A 172 1.41 -16.05 -8.51
C VAL A 172 0.21 -16.25 -9.45
N SER A 173 -0.62 -15.23 -9.64
CA SER A 173 -1.76 -15.28 -10.56
C SER A 173 -1.34 -14.91 -11.96
N SER A 174 -1.43 -15.83 -12.94
CA SER A 174 -1.06 -15.57 -14.35
C SER A 174 -1.88 -14.41 -14.97
N THR A 175 -3.15 -14.28 -14.61
CA THR A 175 -3.97 -13.14 -15.03
C THR A 175 -3.39 -11.82 -14.52
N ARG A 176 -2.98 -11.74 -13.26
CA ARG A 176 -2.39 -10.53 -12.66
C ARG A 176 -0.96 -10.31 -13.16
N ALA A 177 -0.18 -11.37 -13.38
CA ALA A 177 1.14 -11.28 -14.01
C ALA A 177 1.07 -10.69 -15.42
N GLY A 178 0.02 -11.01 -16.19
CA GLY A 178 -0.29 -10.34 -17.44
C GLY A 178 -0.53 -8.84 -17.30
N LEU A 179 -1.12 -8.38 -16.18
CA LEU A 179 -1.25 -6.96 -15.87
C LEU A 179 0.10 -6.31 -15.51
N VAL A 180 0.95 -7.03 -14.78
CA VAL A 180 2.31 -6.59 -14.46
C VAL A 180 3.11 -6.35 -15.74
N ARG A 181 3.12 -7.33 -16.66
CA ARG A 181 3.82 -7.20 -17.96
C ARG A 181 3.33 -5.98 -18.75
N ARG A 182 2.01 -5.76 -18.83
CA ARG A 182 1.45 -4.56 -19.45
C ARG A 182 1.86 -3.27 -18.73
N SER A 183 1.95 -3.30 -17.42
CA SER A 183 2.42 -2.15 -16.63
C SER A 183 3.86 -1.78 -16.92
N LEU A 184 4.65 -2.71 -17.43
CA LEU A 184 6.08 -2.55 -17.73
C LEU A 184 6.34 -2.19 -19.21
N GLU A 185 5.32 -2.16 -20.08
CA GLU A 185 5.49 -1.82 -21.52
C GLU A 185 6.25 -0.49 -21.76
N PRO A 186 6.08 0.59 -20.97
CA PRO A 186 6.85 1.82 -21.20
C PRO A 186 8.32 1.73 -20.77
N ILE A 187 8.73 0.68 -20.06
CA ILE A 187 10.10 0.53 -19.53
C ILE A 187 11.03 0.03 -20.66
N PRO A 188 12.15 0.74 -20.96
CA PRO A 188 13.02 0.42 -22.08
C PRO A 188 14.05 -0.69 -21.81
N PHE A 189 13.84 -1.50 -20.79
CA PHE A 189 14.67 -2.66 -20.47
C PHE A 189 13.81 -3.83 -19.97
N GLU A 190 14.33 -5.03 -20.08
CA GLU A 190 13.62 -6.21 -19.65
C GLU A 190 13.50 -6.29 -18.12
N VAL A 191 12.29 -6.54 -17.63
CA VAL A 191 11.99 -6.92 -16.26
C VAL A 191 11.37 -8.32 -16.31
N VAL A 192 12.07 -9.30 -15.76
CA VAL A 192 11.57 -10.67 -15.70
C VAL A 192 10.37 -10.75 -14.78
N VAL A 193 9.24 -11.29 -15.28
CA VAL A 193 8.02 -11.48 -14.51
C VAL A 193 7.74 -12.98 -14.36
N SER A 194 8.00 -13.53 -13.18
CA SER A 194 7.72 -14.92 -12.82
C SER A 194 6.30 -15.10 -12.28
N GLU A 195 5.81 -16.34 -12.35
CA GLU A 195 4.47 -16.74 -11.89
C GLU A 195 4.60 -17.86 -10.84
N GLU A 196 5.39 -17.58 -9.79
CA GLU A 196 5.74 -18.55 -8.77
C GLU A 196 5.06 -18.21 -7.42
N ASP A 197 4.96 -19.20 -6.55
CA ASP A 197 4.56 -18.94 -5.18
C ASP A 197 5.66 -18.10 -4.49
N GLY A 198 5.29 -16.89 -4.04
CA GLY A 198 6.21 -15.93 -3.43
C GLY A 198 6.97 -16.49 -2.22
N ARG A 199 6.39 -17.49 -1.54
CA ARG A 199 7.02 -18.16 -0.40
C ARG A 199 8.30 -18.94 -0.78
N HIS A 200 8.47 -19.26 -2.06
CA HIS A 200 9.59 -20.04 -2.57
C HIS A 200 10.44 -19.26 -3.60
N ARG A 201 9.94 -18.09 -4.05
CA ARG A 201 10.52 -17.35 -5.18
C ARG A 201 11.80 -16.60 -4.84
N ALA A 202 11.93 -16.05 -3.63
CA ALA A 202 13.03 -15.14 -3.32
C ALA A 202 14.42 -15.81 -3.29
N GLY A 203 14.47 -17.15 -3.13
CA GLY A 203 15.74 -17.86 -2.99
C GLY A 203 16.48 -17.47 -1.70
N ALA A 204 17.79 -17.68 -1.65
CA ALA A 204 18.62 -17.31 -0.52
C ALA A 204 19.67 -16.28 -0.94
N GLU A 205 19.75 -15.18 -0.18
CA GLU A 205 20.79 -14.13 -0.31
C GLU A 205 20.99 -13.59 -1.75
N ALA A 206 19.89 -13.42 -2.48
CA ALA A 206 19.94 -13.07 -3.89
C ALA A 206 19.72 -11.58 -4.17
N TYR A 207 19.02 -10.86 -3.27
CA TYR A 207 18.52 -9.52 -3.53
C TYR A 207 19.01 -8.48 -2.51
N ASP A 208 19.21 -7.26 -2.98
CA ASP A 208 19.57 -6.10 -2.16
C ASP A 208 18.31 -5.37 -1.66
N ARG A 209 17.24 -5.36 -2.48
CA ARG A 209 15.96 -4.77 -2.09
C ARG A 209 14.80 -5.68 -2.51
N ILE A 210 13.86 -5.89 -1.59
CA ILE A 210 12.65 -6.66 -1.86
C ILE A 210 11.42 -5.85 -1.45
N LEU A 211 10.46 -5.71 -2.37
CA LEU A 211 9.13 -5.21 -2.05
C LEU A 211 8.19 -6.39 -1.80
N VAL A 212 7.48 -6.38 -0.69
CA VAL A 212 6.39 -7.29 -0.36
C VAL A 212 5.11 -6.47 -0.19
N ASP A 213 4.43 -6.16 -1.31
CA ASP A 213 3.06 -5.59 -1.29
C ASP A 213 2.08 -6.73 -1.01
N ALA A 214 1.95 -7.09 0.26
CA ALA A 214 1.35 -8.34 0.68
C ALA A 214 -0.16 -8.40 0.42
N PRO A 215 -0.69 -9.56 0.01
CA PRO A 215 -2.14 -9.77 -0.04
C PRO A 215 -2.72 -9.57 1.36
N CYS A 216 -3.77 -8.73 1.47
CA CYS A 216 -4.35 -8.32 2.74
C CYS A 216 -5.87 -8.16 2.64
N THR A 217 -6.53 -7.84 3.74
CA THR A 217 -7.99 -7.57 3.74
C THR A 217 -8.36 -6.35 2.91
N GLY A 218 -7.45 -5.42 2.66
CA GLY A 218 -7.69 -4.22 1.88
C GLY A 218 -8.55 -3.17 2.59
N LEU A 219 -8.62 -3.19 3.92
CA LEU A 219 -9.40 -2.23 4.71
C LEU A 219 -8.90 -0.78 4.60
N GLY A 220 -7.73 -0.57 4.05
CA GLY A 220 -7.19 0.77 3.80
C GLY A 220 -7.67 1.41 2.49
N ALA A 221 -8.30 0.65 1.59
CA ALA A 221 -8.75 1.13 0.28
C ALA A 221 -10.28 1.31 0.17
N LEU A 222 -10.99 1.43 1.30
CA LEU A 222 -12.45 1.43 1.36
C LEU A 222 -13.08 2.59 0.61
N ARG A 223 -12.45 3.75 0.57
CA ARG A 223 -12.93 4.92 -0.20
C ARG A 223 -12.98 4.67 -1.71
N ARG A 224 -12.10 3.79 -2.25
CA ARG A 224 -12.05 3.39 -3.66
C ARG A 224 -12.80 2.10 -3.93
N ARG A 225 -12.96 1.25 -2.92
CA ARG A 225 -13.58 -0.07 -2.98
C ARG A 225 -14.53 -0.27 -1.80
N PRO A 226 -15.61 0.52 -1.70
CA PRO A 226 -16.51 0.50 -0.53
C PRO A 226 -17.17 -0.85 -0.31
N GLU A 227 -17.37 -1.65 -1.36
CA GLU A 227 -17.92 -3.00 -1.28
C GLU A 227 -17.01 -3.98 -0.54
N SER A 228 -15.69 -3.74 -0.48
CA SER A 228 -14.72 -4.62 0.18
C SER A 228 -15.04 -4.81 1.65
N ARG A 229 -15.60 -3.79 2.32
CA ARG A 229 -15.99 -3.84 3.74
C ARG A 229 -17.05 -4.91 4.03
N TRP A 230 -17.86 -5.28 3.02
CA TRP A 230 -18.94 -6.28 3.13
C TRP A 230 -18.56 -7.64 2.53
N ARG A 231 -17.51 -7.70 1.70
CA ARG A 231 -17.01 -8.94 1.10
C ARG A 231 -16.02 -9.67 2.00
N LYS A 232 -15.37 -8.94 2.91
CA LYS A 232 -14.42 -9.47 3.89
C LYS A 232 -15.11 -9.73 5.22
N SER A 233 -14.54 -10.65 5.98
CA SER A 233 -15.02 -11.06 7.29
C SER A 233 -13.84 -11.19 8.28
N PRO A 234 -14.08 -11.23 9.60
CA PRO A 234 -13.02 -11.46 10.57
C PRO A 234 -12.25 -12.76 10.35
N GLN A 235 -12.90 -13.79 9.77
CA GLN A 235 -12.31 -15.09 9.49
C GLN A 235 -11.25 -15.03 8.39
N ASP A 236 -11.27 -14.04 7.54
CA ASP A 236 -10.26 -13.85 6.47
C ASP A 236 -8.92 -13.32 7.02
N VAL A 237 -8.91 -12.70 8.20
CA VAL A 237 -7.73 -12.01 8.74
C VAL A 237 -6.60 -12.98 9.10
N ALA A 238 -6.90 -14.04 9.85
CA ALA A 238 -5.87 -14.95 10.31
C ALA A 238 -5.16 -15.71 9.17
N PRO A 239 -5.87 -16.30 8.19
CA PRO A 239 -5.21 -16.93 7.04
C PRO A 239 -4.36 -15.98 6.21
N LEU A 240 -4.78 -14.71 6.07
CA LEU A 240 -3.97 -13.69 5.38
C LEU A 240 -2.73 -13.34 6.17
N ALA A 241 -2.82 -13.17 7.49
CA ALA A 241 -1.68 -12.90 8.35
C ALA A 241 -0.66 -14.05 8.35
N ASP A 242 -1.12 -15.31 8.29
CA ASP A 242 -0.24 -16.47 8.15
C ASP A 242 0.53 -16.42 6.83
N LEU A 243 -0.15 -16.19 5.71
CA LEU A 243 0.47 -16.03 4.39
C LEU A 243 1.44 -14.84 4.38
N GLN A 244 1.09 -13.73 5.00
CA GLN A 244 1.92 -12.52 5.09
C GLN A 244 3.22 -12.81 5.85
N ARG A 245 3.16 -13.55 6.96
CA ARG A 245 4.35 -13.98 7.70
C ARG A 245 5.26 -14.88 6.86
N GLU A 246 4.68 -15.83 6.14
CA GLU A 246 5.44 -16.72 5.25
C GLU A 246 6.12 -15.94 4.11
N LEU A 247 5.42 -15.02 3.47
CA LEU A 247 5.96 -14.17 2.40
C LEU A 247 7.07 -13.25 2.92
N LEU A 248 6.88 -12.61 4.08
CA LEU A 248 7.87 -11.74 4.67
C LEU A 248 9.12 -12.53 5.11
N SER A 249 8.94 -13.71 5.72
CA SER A 249 10.07 -14.59 6.09
C SER A 249 10.84 -15.07 4.86
N ALA A 250 10.15 -15.41 3.76
CA ALA A 250 10.79 -15.78 2.50
C ALA A 250 11.57 -14.60 1.90
N ALA A 251 11.01 -13.39 1.96
CA ALA A 251 11.71 -12.18 1.52
C ALA A 251 12.97 -11.91 2.35
N VAL A 252 12.90 -12.05 3.68
CA VAL A 252 14.06 -11.91 4.58
C VAL A 252 15.16 -12.90 4.22
N ALA A 253 14.81 -14.17 3.99
CA ALA A 253 15.76 -15.20 3.57
C ALA A 253 16.40 -14.87 2.20
N GLY A 254 15.67 -14.21 1.32
CA GLY A 254 16.14 -13.76 0.01
C GLY A 254 17.06 -12.55 0.04
N LEU A 255 17.11 -11.79 1.13
CA LEU A 255 17.97 -10.62 1.25
C LEU A 255 19.45 -11.01 1.41
N ARG A 256 20.31 -10.30 0.73
CA ARG A 256 21.75 -10.25 1.05
C ARG A 256 21.96 -9.54 2.38
N ARG A 257 23.12 -9.73 2.98
CA ARG A 257 23.54 -8.94 4.15
C ARG A 257 23.57 -7.44 3.81
N GLY A 258 22.97 -6.63 4.66
CA GLY A 258 22.75 -5.20 4.43
C GLY A 258 21.56 -4.87 3.50
N GLY A 259 20.92 -5.87 2.91
CA GLY A 259 19.73 -5.70 2.07
C GLY A 259 18.50 -5.29 2.87
N VAL A 260 17.52 -4.71 2.17
CA VAL A 260 16.29 -4.16 2.79
C VAL A 260 15.03 -4.76 2.15
N VAL A 261 14.08 -5.17 2.99
CA VAL A 261 12.71 -5.48 2.56
C VAL A 261 11.76 -4.37 3.01
N ALA A 262 10.90 -3.93 2.09
CA ALA A 262 9.72 -3.13 2.40
C ALA A 262 8.50 -4.05 2.48
N TYR A 263 7.95 -4.20 3.67
CA TYR A 263 6.69 -4.87 3.90
C TYR A 263 5.56 -3.84 3.86
N VAL A 264 4.61 -4.05 2.96
CA VAL A 264 3.55 -3.08 2.66
C VAL A 264 2.20 -3.78 2.64
N THR A 265 1.19 -3.15 3.24
CA THR A 265 -0.21 -3.57 3.11
C THR A 265 -1.12 -2.36 2.87
N CYS A 266 -2.17 -2.54 2.07
CA CYS A 266 -3.28 -1.58 2.00
C CYS A 266 -4.35 -1.91 3.06
N SER A 267 -3.93 -2.22 4.27
CA SER A 267 -4.76 -2.48 5.43
C SER A 267 -4.08 -1.93 6.69
N PRO A 268 -4.79 -1.16 7.55
CA PRO A 268 -4.27 -0.72 8.83
C PRO A 268 -4.50 -1.74 9.95
N HIS A 269 -5.05 -2.92 9.65
CA HIS A 269 -5.38 -3.94 10.64
C HIS A 269 -4.12 -4.44 11.35
N LEU A 270 -4.04 -4.30 12.69
CA LEU A 270 -2.82 -4.59 13.45
C LEU A 270 -2.30 -6.03 13.27
N ILE A 271 -3.21 -7.01 13.13
CA ILE A 271 -2.82 -8.41 12.88
C ILE A 271 -2.10 -8.57 11.52
N GLU A 272 -2.45 -7.74 10.51
CA GLU A 272 -1.85 -7.78 9.17
C GLU A 272 -0.62 -6.87 9.04
N THR A 273 -0.35 -6.03 10.04
CA THR A 273 0.74 -5.04 10.04
C THR A 273 1.73 -5.32 11.16
N ARG A 274 1.50 -4.73 12.34
CA ARG A 274 2.35 -4.80 13.51
C ARG A 274 2.64 -6.26 13.93
N ASP A 275 1.61 -7.09 14.01
CA ASP A 275 1.75 -8.44 14.58
C ASP A 275 2.50 -9.39 13.61
N VAL A 276 2.36 -9.19 12.29
CA VAL A 276 3.17 -9.91 11.28
C VAL A 276 4.64 -9.52 11.40
N VAL A 277 4.94 -8.22 11.46
CA VAL A 277 6.31 -7.71 11.57
C VAL A 277 6.95 -8.17 12.88
N ALA A 278 6.24 -8.05 14.00
CA ALA A 278 6.73 -8.48 15.31
C ALA A 278 7.08 -9.98 15.34
N ALA A 279 6.25 -10.82 14.73
CA ALA A 279 6.51 -12.27 14.66
C ALA A 279 7.77 -12.59 13.84
N VAL A 280 7.99 -11.89 12.71
CA VAL A 280 9.17 -12.09 11.87
C VAL A 280 10.43 -11.53 12.54
N LEU A 281 10.35 -10.37 13.19
CA LEU A 281 11.46 -9.81 13.97
C LEU A 281 11.85 -10.73 15.13
N ASP A 282 10.88 -11.34 15.83
CA ASP A 282 11.16 -12.29 16.90
C ASP A 282 11.86 -13.56 16.38
N GLN A 283 11.42 -14.07 15.22
CA GLN A 283 12.01 -15.23 14.56
C GLN A 283 13.46 -14.95 14.09
N HIS A 284 13.77 -13.71 13.68
CA HIS A 284 15.03 -13.28 13.10
C HIS A 284 15.74 -12.22 13.96
N ARG A 285 15.57 -12.28 15.27
CA ARG A 285 15.98 -11.27 16.26
C ARG A 285 17.45 -10.84 16.11
N ASP A 286 18.34 -11.78 15.80
CA ASP A 286 19.77 -11.51 15.69
C ASP A 286 20.20 -11.07 14.29
N ASP A 287 19.32 -11.13 13.31
CA ASP A 287 19.62 -10.95 11.88
C ASP A 287 18.91 -9.76 11.24
N LEU A 288 17.91 -9.15 11.92
CA LEU A 288 17.13 -8.04 11.40
C LEU A 288 17.19 -6.80 12.30
N ASP A 289 17.16 -5.63 11.63
CA ASP A 289 16.87 -4.33 12.21
C ASP A 289 15.63 -3.72 11.55
N GLU A 290 14.73 -3.14 12.34
CA GLU A 290 13.65 -2.30 11.82
C GLU A 290 14.17 -0.88 11.61
N LEU A 291 14.01 -0.36 10.39
CA LEU A 291 14.36 1.02 10.03
C LEU A 291 13.17 1.95 10.25
N ASP A 292 13.43 3.22 10.49
CA ASP A 292 12.35 4.21 10.55
C ASP A 292 11.85 4.58 9.15
N ALA A 293 10.76 3.91 8.70
CA ALA A 293 10.13 4.18 7.41
C ALA A 293 9.56 5.62 7.34
N ARG A 294 9.22 6.23 8.48
CA ARG A 294 8.70 7.61 8.56
C ARG A 294 9.77 8.61 8.10
N ASP A 295 11.01 8.39 8.50
CA ASP A 295 12.11 9.27 8.09
C ASP A 295 12.39 9.16 6.60
N VAL A 296 12.32 7.96 6.03
CA VAL A 296 12.44 7.77 4.58
C VAL A 296 11.30 8.51 3.86
N LEU A 297 10.06 8.31 4.29
CA LEU A 297 8.90 8.97 3.68
C LEU A 297 8.95 10.50 3.79
N ARG A 298 9.42 11.05 4.93
CA ARG A 298 9.60 12.50 5.09
C ARG A 298 10.63 13.05 4.11
N ARG A 299 11.73 12.32 3.86
CA ARG A 299 12.77 12.74 2.89
C ARG A 299 12.26 12.77 1.45
N VAL A 300 11.41 11.80 1.07
CA VAL A 300 10.91 11.68 -0.32
C VAL A 300 9.67 12.52 -0.58
N SER A 301 9.00 12.98 0.46
CA SER A 301 7.75 13.74 0.34
C SER A 301 8.01 15.19 -0.05
N ARG A 302 7.15 15.74 -0.94
CA ARG A 302 7.18 17.15 -1.36
C ARG A 302 6.80 18.12 -0.24
N SER A 303 6.01 17.67 0.73
CA SER A 303 5.54 18.47 1.86
C SER A 303 5.63 17.67 3.15
N THR A 304 5.45 18.38 4.28
CA THR A 304 5.46 17.74 5.60
C THR A 304 4.41 16.64 5.70
N LEU A 305 4.85 15.43 6.03
CA LEU A 305 4.02 14.26 6.20
C LEU A 305 3.86 13.99 7.71
N ASP A 306 2.61 14.16 8.20
CA ASP A 306 2.27 13.96 9.62
C ASP A 306 2.09 12.48 9.94
N LEU A 307 3.20 11.81 10.22
CA LEU A 307 3.25 10.42 10.62
C LEU A 307 3.37 10.31 12.14
N ALA A 308 2.45 9.60 12.76
CA ALA A 308 2.52 9.31 14.18
C ALA A 308 3.72 8.40 14.50
N SER A 309 4.20 8.52 15.74
CA SER A 309 5.03 7.48 16.33
C SER A 309 4.08 6.49 17.00
N PRO A 310 4.04 5.22 16.58
CA PRO A 310 3.22 4.22 17.26
C PRO A 310 3.66 4.06 18.72
N THR A 311 2.76 3.52 19.53
CA THR A 311 3.11 3.14 20.90
C THR A 311 4.12 1.99 20.85
N GLY A 312 5.39 2.29 21.06
CA GLY A 312 6.52 1.37 20.94
C GLY A 312 7.64 1.93 20.07
N ASP A 313 8.77 1.23 20.03
CA ASP A 313 9.99 1.69 19.33
C ASP A 313 10.01 1.39 17.82
N GLY A 314 8.90 0.89 17.24
CA GLY A 314 8.83 0.49 15.83
C GLY A 314 8.93 1.67 14.85
N GLY A 315 9.56 1.40 13.70
CA GLY A 315 9.76 2.36 12.60
C GLY A 315 8.64 2.40 11.55
N ARG A 316 7.51 1.71 11.78
CA ARG A 316 6.39 1.63 10.85
C ARG A 316 5.80 3.00 10.55
N ALA A 317 5.54 3.26 9.28
CA ALA A 317 4.75 4.39 8.83
C ALA A 317 3.33 3.93 8.46
N GLN A 318 2.31 4.63 8.96
CA GLN A 318 0.91 4.42 8.62
C GLN A 318 0.33 5.67 7.98
N LEU A 319 -0.16 5.52 6.75
CA LEU A 319 -0.91 6.56 6.05
C LEU A 319 -2.41 6.39 6.30
N TRP A 320 -3.15 7.49 6.31
CA TRP A 320 -4.57 7.51 6.61
C TRP A 320 -5.39 8.36 5.63
N PRO A 321 -6.58 7.91 5.18
CA PRO A 321 -7.43 8.66 4.27
C PRO A 321 -7.80 10.07 4.76
N HIS A 322 -8.21 10.21 5.99
CA HIS A 322 -8.65 11.48 6.59
C HIS A 322 -7.50 12.47 6.85
N ARG A 323 -6.25 12.00 6.94
CA ARG A 323 -5.08 12.84 7.18
C ARG A 323 -4.28 13.14 5.92
N HIS A 324 -4.09 12.12 5.09
CA HIS A 324 -3.17 12.19 3.97
C HIS A 324 -3.87 12.20 2.62
N GLY A 325 -5.19 11.95 2.57
CA GLY A 325 -5.92 11.82 1.31
C GLY A 325 -5.45 10.64 0.46
N THR A 326 -4.79 9.64 1.06
CA THR A 326 -4.31 8.40 0.43
C THR A 326 -5.14 7.21 0.90
N ASP A 327 -4.91 6.03 0.33
CA ASP A 327 -5.34 4.79 0.99
C ASP A 327 -4.61 4.65 2.34
N ALA A 328 -5.21 3.93 3.28
CA ALA A 328 -4.51 3.59 4.52
C ALA A 328 -3.46 2.53 4.21
N MET A 329 -2.23 2.98 3.99
CA MET A 329 -1.08 2.13 3.70
C MET A 329 -0.22 1.98 4.94
N SER A 330 0.13 0.75 5.28
CA SER A 330 1.15 0.45 6.28
C SER A 330 2.46 0.10 5.58
N ILE A 331 3.56 0.69 6.01
CA ILE A 331 4.89 0.52 5.40
C ILE A 331 5.90 0.28 6.52
N THR A 332 6.57 -0.86 6.48
CA THR A 332 7.67 -1.21 7.38
C THR A 332 8.91 -1.55 6.57
N LEU A 333 10.05 -1.07 6.99
CA LEU A 333 11.34 -1.36 6.38
C LEU A 333 12.18 -2.19 7.33
N LEU A 334 12.63 -3.37 6.88
CA LEU A 334 13.49 -4.25 7.66
C LEU A 334 14.80 -4.44 6.92
N ARG A 335 15.92 -4.30 7.63
CA ARG A 335 17.27 -4.51 7.10
C ARG A 335 17.88 -5.78 7.63
N ARG A 336 18.40 -6.62 6.76
CA ARG A 336 19.24 -7.74 7.18
C ARG A 336 20.62 -7.22 7.62
N ARG A 337 21.04 -7.58 8.83
CA ARG A 337 22.34 -7.18 9.38
C ARG A 337 23.50 -7.67 8.51
N GLY A 338 24.60 -6.90 8.53
CA GLY A 338 25.82 -7.17 7.77
C GLY A 338 26.65 -8.35 8.28
#